data_dadb7e5fd8003411dbaf8d05b0b7621b
#
_entry.id   dadb7e5fd8003411dbaf8d05b0b7621b
#
_cell.length_a   1.000
_cell.length_b   1.000
_cell.length_c   1.000
_cell.angle_alpha   90.00
_cell.angle_beta   90.00
_cell.angle_gamma   90.00
#
_symmetry.space_group_name_H-M   'P 1'
#
loop_
_entity.id
_entity.type
_entity.pdbx_description
1 polymer ?
#
loop_
_entity_poly.entity_id
_entity_poly.type
_entity_poly.pdbx_seq_one_letter_code
_entity_poly.pdbx_strand_id
1 'polypeptide(L)'
;WVQLADVFGYQVIYQHGGIYVNVDIEPVRSVDYLLQHYDVGHRAYAPYEDEGELVVNAVLGGPAEHPFWERINEILPAFYADRPGDEMNKTTGPHLLTAMARGWNRNRAGDDEFLALPQVSFNGVHWKQIPEGGDAAGMLDWQRNPGVIGIHMWGHRKTGRTNYVETATQGVRR
;
A
#
# COMPACT_ATOMS: atom_id res chain seq x y z
N TRP A 1 9.42 -13.63 0.94
CA TRP A 1 8.54 -13.33 -0.20
C TRP A 1 7.83 -11.98 -0.04
N VAL A 2 7.28 -11.66 1.14
CA VAL A 2 6.56 -10.38 1.35
C VAL A 2 7.47 -9.19 1.09
N GLN A 3 8.68 -9.17 1.64
CA GLN A 3 9.66 -8.11 1.38
C GLN A 3 10.01 -7.97 -0.11
N LEU A 4 10.08 -9.09 -0.83
CA LEU A 4 10.29 -9.05 -2.29
C LEU A 4 9.09 -8.42 -3.02
N ALA A 5 7.86 -8.68 -2.56
CA ALA A 5 6.68 -8.04 -3.13
C ALA A 5 6.67 -6.52 -2.88
N ASP A 6 7.07 -6.08 -1.67
CA ASP A 6 7.20 -4.66 -1.36
C ASP A 6 8.22 -3.97 -2.29
N VAL A 7 9.43 -4.56 -2.40
CA VAL A 7 10.51 -4.04 -3.28
C VAL A 7 10.06 -4.03 -4.73
N PHE A 8 9.43 -5.12 -5.18
CA PHE A 8 8.88 -5.23 -6.54
C PHE A 8 7.86 -4.13 -6.83
N GLY A 9 6.94 -3.87 -5.89
CA GLY A 9 5.96 -2.80 -6.01
C GLY A 9 6.61 -1.43 -6.23
N TYR A 10 7.63 -1.08 -5.44
CA TYR A 10 8.37 0.18 -5.59
C TYR A 10 9.13 0.26 -6.92
N GLN A 11 9.72 -0.83 -7.38
CA GLN A 11 10.42 -0.86 -8.67
C GLN A 11 9.46 -0.73 -9.85
N VAL A 12 8.36 -1.49 -9.83
CA VAL A 12 7.36 -1.48 -10.92
C VAL A 12 6.73 -0.11 -11.06
N ILE A 13 6.32 0.52 -9.94
CA ILE A 13 5.72 1.85 -10.01
C ILE A 13 6.72 2.91 -10.47
N TYR A 14 7.99 2.81 -10.11
CA TYR A 14 9.05 3.68 -10.62
C TYR A 14 9.24 3.51 -12.11
N GLN A 15 9.38 2.26 -12.60
CA GLN A 15 9.70 1.99 -14.00
C GLN A 15 8.53 2.27 -14.95
N HIS A 16 7.31 1.98 -14.55
CA HIS A 16 6.16 1.98 -15.45
C HIS A 16 5.11 3.03 -15.11
N GLY A 17 5.13 3.58 -13.89
CA GLY A 17 4.04 4.42 -13.40
C GLY A 17 2.72 3.65 -13.26
N GLY A 18 1.62 4.39 -13.20
CA GLY A 18 0.29 3.81 -13.10
C GLY A 18 -0.11 3.50 -11.66
N ILE A 19 -0.75 2.36 -11.43
CA ILE A 19 -1.25 1.94 -10.12
C ILE A 19 -0.83 0.48 -9.87
N TYR A 20 -0.03 0.26 -8.84
CA TYR A 20 0.25 -1.07 -8.28
C TYR A 20 -0.78 -1.36 -7.19
N VAL A 21 -1.29 -2.58 -7.16
CA VAL A 21 -2.31 -3.02 -6.20
C VAL A 21 -1.96 -4.43 -5.71
N ASN A 22 -2.01 -4.65 -4.40
CA ASN A 22 -1.88 -5.98 -3.82
C ASN A 22 -3.05 -6.88 -4.25
N VAL A 23 -2.78 -8.18 -4.32
CA VAL A 23 -3.76 -9.18 -4.78
C VAL A 23 -4.98 -9.34 -3.86
N ASP A 24 -4.92 -8.81 -2.65
CA ASP A 24 -6.01 -8.82 -1.68
C ASP A 24 -6.76 -7.48 -1.57
N ILE A 25 -6.64 -6.63 -2.58
CA ILE A 25 -7.50 -5.46 -2.77
C ILE A 25 -8.61 -5.83 -3.77
N GLU A 26 -9.85 -5.76 -3.34
CA GLU A 26 -11.01 -5.94 -4.20
C GLU A 26 -11.48 -4.58 -4.76
N PRO A 27 -11.42 -4.35 -6.08
CA PRO A 27 -11.88 -3.09 -6.66
C PRO A 27 -13.40 -3.04 -6.66
N VAL A 28 -13.98 -1.95 -6.15
CA VAL A 28 -15.44 -1.71 -6.14
C VAL A 28 -15.86 -0.54 -7.01
N ARG A 29 -14.87 0.27 -7.45
CA ARG A 29 -15.08 1.38 -8.40
C ARG A 29 -13.95 1.42 -9.42
N SER A 30 -14.21 2.12 -10.55
CA SER A 30 -13.15 2.43 -11.50
C SER A 30 -12.05 3.30 -10.85
N VAL A 31 -10.81 2.99 -11.17
CA VAL A 31 -9.64 3.81 -10.76
C VAL A 31 -9.68 5.22 -11.36
N ASP A 32 -10.48 5.47 -12.41
CA ASP A 32 -10.71 6.81 -12.96
C ASP A 32 -11.24 7.77 -11.89
N TYR A 33 -11.89 7.23 -10.85
CA TYR A 33 -12.32 8.03 -9.72
C TYR A 33 -11.14 8.74 -9.01
N LEU A 34 -9.98 8.07 -8.90
CA LEU A 34 -8.77 8.70 -8.37
C LEU A 34 -8.35 9.90 -9.20
N LEU A 35 -8.34 9.74 -10.53
CA LEU A 35 -7.93 10.80 -11.47
C LEU A 35 -8.91 11.98 -11.47
N GLN A 36 -10.18 11.75 -11.16
CA GLN A 36 -11.22 12.78 -11.15
C GLN A 36 -11.30 13.55 -9.84
N HIS A 37 -10.98 12.91 -8.71
CA HIS A 37 -11.25 13.46 -7.38
C HIS A 37 -9.98 13.79 -6.58
N TYR A 38 -8.85 13.25 -6.99
CA TYR A 38 -7.56 13.49 -6.35
C TYR A 38 -6.55 13.94 -7.40
N ASP A 39 -5.70 14.86 -7.01
CA ASP A 39 -4.64 15.37 -7.88
C ASP A 39 -3.46 14.40 -7.95
N VAL A 40 -3.69 13.22 -8.53
CA VAL A 40 -2.75 12.10 -8.58
C VAL A 40 -1.95 12.01 -9.88
N GLY A 41 -2.29 12.81 -10.89
CA GLY A 41 -1.74 12.64 -12.24
C GLY A 41 -0.23 12.85 -12.36
N HIS A 42 0.36 13.61 -11.45
CA HIS A 42 1.79 13.92 -11.42
C HIS A 42 2.46 13.61 -10.06
N ARG A 43 1.74 13.05 -9.10
CA ARG A 43 2.21 12.79 -7.74
C ARG A 43 2.45 11.30 -7.49
N ALA A 44 3.42 11.02 -6.62
CA ALA A 44 3.47 9.72 -5.95
C ALA A 44 2.39 9.68 -4.86
N TYR A 45 1.69 8.56 -4.74
CA TYR A 45 0.62 8.42 -3.76
C TYR A 45 0.46 6.99 -3.24
N ALA A 46 -0.10 6.89 -2.04
CA ALA A 46 -0.58 5.64 -1.43
C ALA A 46 -1.63 5.96 -0.35
N PRO A 47 -2.51 5.02 0.03
CA PRO A 47 -3.54 5.27 1.03
C PRO A 47 -3.00 5.18 2.46
N TYR A 48 -3.69 5.85 3.39
CA TYR A 48 -3.55 5.58 4.81
C TYR A 48 -4.18 4.22 5.19
N GLU A 49 -3.57 3.54 6.17
CA GLU A 49 -4.22 2.48 6.96
C GLU A 49 -4.86 3.06 8.21
N ASP A 50 -4.10 3.91 8.93
CA ASP A 50 -4.57 4.72 10.04
C ASP A 50 -4.39 6.18 9.63
N GLU A 51 -5.46 6.98 9.63
CA GLU A 51 -5.42 8.37 9.15
C GLU A 51 -4.40 9.20 9.93
N GLY A 52 -3.48 9.81 9.15
CA GLY A 52 -2.39 10.61 9.68
C GLY A 52 -1.23 9.83 10.31
N GLU A 53 -1.38 8.53 10.53
CA GLU A 53 -0.40 7.70 11.22
C GLU A 53 0.42 6.81 10.29
N LEU A 54 -0.23 5.97 9.50
CA LEU A 54 0.43 4.94 8.72
C LEU A 54 -0.04 4.94 7.26
N VAL A 55 0.90 5.20 6.35
CA VAL A 55 0.72 5.02 4.90
C VAL A 55 1.11 3.60 4.54
N VAL A 56 0.24 2.89 3.79
CA VAL A 56 0.49 1.49 3.44
C VAL A 56 0.84 1.30 1.98
N ASN A 57 1.66 0.29 1.73
CA ASN A 57 2.15 -0.08 0.41
C ASN A 57 1.27 -1.13 -0.31
N ALA A 58 0.04 -1.34 0.16
CA ALA A 58 -0.91 -2.22 -0.51
C ALA A 58 -1.44 -1.63 -1.84
N VAL A 59 -1.43 -0.32 -1.96
CA VAL A 59 -1.69 0.41 -3.21
C VAL A 59 -0.62 1.48 -3.36
N LEU A 60 0.02 1.55 -4.51
CA LEU A 60 1.03 2.55 -4.85
C LEU A 60 0.67 3.18 -6.19
N GLY A 61 0.88 4.47 -6.35
CA GLY A 61 0.59 5.11 -7.61
C GLY A 61 1.49 6.30 -7.92
N GLY A 62 1.47 6.69 -9.19
CA GLY A 62 2.19 7.86 -9.68
C GLY A 62 2.69 7.70 -11.11
N PRO A 63 3.31 8.75 -11.69
CA PRO A 63 3.95 8.67 -12.99
C PRO A 63 5.23 7.83 -12.93
N ALA A 64 5.61 7.28 -14.09
CA ALA A 64 6.91 6.62 -14.24
C ALA A 64 8.05 7.60 -13.91
N GLU A 65 9.15 7.06 -13.41
CA GLU A 65 10.36 7.82 -13.07
C GLU A 65 10.15 8.93 -12.04
N HIS A 66 9.07 8.84 -11.24
CA HIS A 66 8.81 9.84 -10.20
C HIS A 66 9.92 9.84 -9.14
N PRO A 67 10.51 11.00 -8.79
CA PRO A 67 11.67 11.09 -7.91
C PRO A 67 11.46 10.53 -6.49
N PHE A 68 10.23 10.49 -6.01
CA PHE A 68 9.90 9.86 -4.73
C PHE A 68 10.15 8.34 -4.77
N TRP A 69 9.69 7.66 -5.84
CA TRP A 69 9.89 6.22 -6.02
C TRP A 69 11.34 5.89 -6.33
N GLU A 70 12.04 6.73 -7.10
CA GLU A 70 13.48 6.64 -7.29
C GLU A 70 14.21 6.62 -5.95
N ARG A 71 13.91 7.60 -5.10
CA ARG A 71 14.54 7.73 -3.79
C ARG A 71 14.32 6.54 -2.87
N ILE A 72 13.12 5.95 -2.86
CA ILE A 72 12.88 4.71 -2.11
C ILE A 72 13.78 3.59 -2.63
N ASN A 73 13.82 3.37 -3.94
CA ASN A 73 14.62 2.30 -4.55
C ASN A 73 16.13 2.48 -4.28
N GLU A 74 16.63 3.71 -4.27
CA GLU A 74 18.03 4.01 -3.95
C GLU A 74 18.42 3.64 -2.51
N ILE A 75 17.60 4.01 -1.54
CA ILE A 75 17.94 3.83 -0.13
C ILE A 75 17.70 2.41 0.39
N LEU A 76 16.77 1.69 -0.24
CA LEU A 76 16.23 0.43 0.27
C LEU A 76 17.31 -0.64 0.52
N PRO A 77 18.33 -0.83 -0.37
CA PRO A 77 19.38 -1.82 -0.13
C PRO A 77 20.20 -1.53 1.14
N ALA A 78 20.63 -0.28 1.33
CA ALA A 78 21.40 0.12 2.50
C ALA A 78 20.53 0.08 3.78
N PHE A 79 19.31 0.59 3.68
CA PHE A 79 18.35 0.59 4.79
C PHE A 79 18.04 -0.82 5.29
N TYR A 80 17.90 -1.78 4.38
CA TYR A 80 17.66 -3.18 4.71
C TYR A 80 18.90 -3.84 5.31
N ALA A 81 20.09 -3.57 4.76
CA ALA A 81 21.36 -4.12 5.25
C ALA A 81 21.69 -3.69 6.69
N ASP A 82 21.30 -2.47 7.06
CA ASP A 82 21.53 -1.92 8.41
C ASP A 82 20.54 -2.47 9.47
N ARG A 83 19.53 -3.24 9.07
CA ARG A 83 18.45 -3.73 9.95
C ARG A 83 18.21 -5.22 9.82
N PRO A 84 19.24 -6.06 9.98
CA PRO A 84 19.08 -7.51 9.89
C PRO A 84 18.18 -8.00 11.03
N GLY A 85 17.10 -8.71 10.67
CA GLY A 85 16.18 -9.30 11.64
C GLY A 85 15.03 -8.40 12.10
N ASP A 86 14.95 -7.16 11.64
CA ASP A 86 13.78 -6.32 11.89
C ASP A 86 12.55 -6.86 11.15
N GLU A 87 11.37 -6.52 11.69
CA GLU A 87 10.08 -6.89 11.08
C GLU A 87 9.95 -6.29 9.68
N MET A 88 9.32 -7.04 8.76
CA MET A 88 9.09 -6.64 7.37
C MET A 88 8.42 -5.27 7.25
N ASN A 89 7.43 -5.00 8.09
CA ASN A 89 6.71 -3.72 8.12
C ASN A 89 7.64 -2.53 8.36
N LYS A 90 8.76 -2.74 9.07
CA LYS A 90 9.74 -1.70 9.41
C LYS A 90 10.81 -1.53 8.35
N THR A 91 11.12 -2.61 7.60
CA THR A 91 12.26 -2.63 6.67
C THR A 91 11.89 -2.31 5.22
N THR A 92 10.82 -2.89 4.71
CA THR A 92 10.37 -2.68 3.31
C THR A 92 8.93 -2.19 3.20
N GLY A 93 8.16 -2.35 4.26
CA GLY A 93 6.71 -2.13 4.30
C GLY A 93 6.27 -0.73 4.75
N PRO A 94 5.10 -0.64 5.39
CA PRO A 94 4.40 0.61 5.69
C PRO A 94 5.20 1.63 6.50
N HIS A 95 6.02 1.19 7.47
CA HIS A 95 6.80 2.12 8.29
C HIS A 95 7.89 2.84 7.49
N LEU A 96 8.57 2.13 6.57
CA LEU A 96 9.52 2.75 5.66
C LEU A 96 8.80 3.76 4.77
N LEU A 97 7.70 3.36 4.11
CA LEU A 97 6.94 4.23 3.22
C LEU A 97 6.44 5.48 3.94
N THR A 98 5.90 5.32 5.15
CA THR A 98 5.44 6.45 5.98
C THR A 98 6.57 7.41 6.32
N ALA A 99 7.72 6.89 6.74
CA ALA A 99 8.88 7.72 7.07
C ALA A 99 9.39 8.49 5.85
N MET A 100 9.42 7.83 4.68
CA MET A 100 9.81 8.45 3.41
C MET A 100 8.83 9.54 2.98
N ALA A 101 7.51 9.28 3.03
CA ALA A 101 6.47 10.25 2.67
C ALA A 101 6.54 11.50 3.58
N ARG A 102 6.65 11.30 4.89
CA ARG A 102 6.81 12.39 5.84
C ARG A 102 8.10 13.19 5.63
N GLY A 103 9.21 12.50 5.34
CA GLY A 103 10.50 13.13 5.05
C GLY A 103 10.46 13.94 3.77
N TRP A 104 9.82 13.40 2.75
CA TRP A 104 9.64 14.03 1.45
C TRP A 104 8.84 15.33 1.57
N ASN A 105 7.66 15.28 2.20
CA ASN A 105 6.75 16.42 2.33
C ASN A 105 7.31 17.54 3.23
N ARG A 106 8.20 17.24 4.19
CA ARG A 106 8.86 18.29 4.98
C ARG A 106 9.76 19.22 4.16
N ASN A 107 10.28 18.73 3.07
CA ASN A 107 11.27 19.45 2.25
C ASN A 107 10.71 19.91 0.90
N ARG A 108 9.45 19.64 0.63
CA ARG A 108 8.78 19.95 -0.62
C ARG A 108 7.35 20.40 -0.33
N ALA A 109 6.83 21.27 -1.17
CA ALA A 109 5.48 21.80 -1.06
C ALA A 109 4.82 21.87 -2.44
N GLY A 110 3.51 21.81 -2.48
CA GLY A 110 2.73 21.93 -3.71
C GLY A 110 2.71 20.64 -4.52
N ASP A 111 2.95 20.75 -5.81
CA ASP A 111 2.75 19.67 -6.77
C ASP A 111 3.72 18.49 -6.62
N ASP A 112 4.86 18.71 -5.96
CA ASP A 112 5.86 17.67 -5.70
C ASP A 112 5.61 16.87 -4.40
N GLU A 113 4.56 17.17 -3.64
CA GLU A 113 4.25 16.44 -2.41
C GLU A 113 3.78 15.01 -2.71
N PHE A 114 4.22 14.08 -1.85
CA PHE A 114 3.60 12.76 -1.80
C PHE A 114 2.17 12.88 -1.28
N LEU A 115 1.22 12.31 -2.00
CA LEU A 115 -0.20 12.36 -1.63
C LEU A 115 -0.60 11.10 -0.86
N ALA A 116 -0.89 11.26 0.43
CA ALA A 116 -1.54 10.20 1.18
C ALA A 116 -3.06 10.25 0.96
N LEU A 117 -3.60 9.24 0.29
CA LEU A 117 -5.04 9.13 0.06
C LEU A 117 -5.78 8.84 1.38
N PRO A 118 -7.01 9.32 1.54
CA PRO A 118 -7.82 9.00 2.72
C PRO A 118 -7.92 7.49 2.96
N GLN A 119 -7.89 7.07 4.23
CA GLN A 119 -8.00 5.66 4.63
C GLN A 119 -9.18 4.96 3.96
N VAL A 120 -10.32 5.64 3.91
CA VAL A 120 -11.56 5.10 3.35
C VAL A 120 -11.43 4.68 1.88
N SER A 121 -10.44 5.22 1.14
CA SER A 121 -10.27 4.90 -0.29
C SER A 121 -10.05 3.42 -0.54
N PHE A 122 -9.26 2.74 0.31
CA PHE A 122 -8.91 1.32 0.18
C PHE A 122 -8.94 0.55 1.51
N ASN A 123 -8.76 1.24 2.64
CA ASN A 123 -8.62 0.64 3.97
C ASN A 123 -9.78 1.07 4.90
N GLY A 124 -10.98 1.22 4.34
CA GLY A 124 -12.16 1.66 5.09
C GLY A 124 -12.57 0.74 6.25
N VAL A 125 -12.08 -0.51 6.24
CA VAL A 125 -12.16 -1.44 7.38
C VAL A 125 -10.75 -1.78 7.82
N HIS A 126 -10.39 -1.40 9.05
CA HIS A 126 -9.09 -1.74 9.62
C HIS A 126 -9.06 -3.22 10.02
N TRP A 127 -7.93 -3.91 9.78
CA TRP A 127 -7.77 -5.34 10.03
C TRP A 127 -8.10 -5.81 11.47
N LYS A 128 -7.90 -4.95 12.47
CA LYS A 128 -8.26 -5.22 13.87
C LYS A 128 -9.77 -5.31 14.10
N GLN A 129 -10.57 -4.72 13.21
CA GLN A 129 -12.03 -4.75 13.29
C GLN A 129 -12.61 -6.04 12.69
N ILE A 130 -11.83 -6.75 11.87
CA ILE A 130 -12.30 -7.96 11.18
C ILE A 130 -12.15 -9.15 12.13
N PRO A 131 -13.26 -9.86 12.47
CA PRO A 131 -13.19 -11.10 13.20
C PRO A 131 -12.31 -12.14 12.49
N GLU A 132 -11.76 -13.08 13.21
CA GLU A 132 -11.07 -14.21 12.59
C GLU A 132 -12.00 -14.97 11.65
N GLY A 133 -11.56 -15.21 10.42
CA GLY A 133 -12.39 -15.77 9.36
C GLY A 133 -13.43 -14.82 8.76
N GLY A 134 -13.46 -13.56 9.21
CA GLY A 134 -14.39 -12.53 8.71
C GLY A 134 -14.03 -11.99 7.34
N ASP A 135 -14.93 -11.15 6.82
CA ASP A 135 -14.85 -10.55 5.50
C ASP A 135 -14.98 -9.02 5.58
N ALA A 136 -13.95 -8.30 5.14
CA ALA A 136 -13.94 -6.84 5.13
C ALA A 136 -15.02 -6.26 4.20
N ALA A 137 -15.30 -6.93 3.06
CA ALA A 137 -16.29 -6.46 2.09
C ALA A 137 -17.70 -6.40 2.69
N GLY A 138 -18.07 -7.37 3.53
CA GLY A 138 -19.35 -7.39 4.22
C GLY A 138 -19.49 -6.35 5.34
N MET A 139 -18.39 -5.75 5.78
CA MET A 139 -18.40 -4.78 6.88
C MET A 139 -18.48 -3.32 6.41
N LEU A 140 -18.27 -3.05 5.12
CA LEU A 140 -18.23 -1.70 4.56
C LEU A 140 -19.38 -1.48 3.56
N ASP A 141 -20.28 -0.54 3.88
CA ASP A 141 -21.30 -0.08 2.92
C ASP A 141 -20.66 0.86 1.89
N TRP A 142 -19.89 0.26 0.97
CA TRP A 142 -19.19 0.98 -0.07
C TRP A 142 -20.12 1.65 -1.09
N GLN A 143 -21.35 1.13 -1.25
CA GLN A 143 -22.33 1.70 -2.18
C GLN A 143 -22.79 3.09 -1.73
N ARG A 144 -22.89 3.30 -0.42
CA ARG A 144 -23.25 4.60 0.18
C ARG A 144 -22.07 5.50 0.44
N ASN A 145 -20.83 4.98 0.36
CA ASN A 145 -19.63 5.78 0.54
C ASN A 145 -18.90 5.99 -0.79
N PRO A 146 -19.04 7.16 -1.43
CA PRO A 146 -18.43 7.43 -2.72
C PRO A 146 -16.89 7.48 -2.67
N GLY A 147 -16.29 7.68 -1.49
CA GLY A 147 -14.82 7.70 -1.33
C GLY A 147 -14.16 6.33 -1.40
N VAL A 148 -14.93 5.22 -1.34
CA VAL A 148 -14.39 3.86 -1.42
C VAL A 148 -14.15 3.49 -2.87
N ILE A 149 -12.89 3.13 -3.19
CA ILE A 149 -12.45 2.73 -4.53
C ILE A 149 -12.15 1.23 -4.58
N GLY A 150 -11.53 0.74 -3.52
CA GLY A 150 -11.28 -0.67 -3.31
C GLY A 150 -11.40 -1.04 -1.83
N ILE A 151 -11.45 -2.31 -1.55
CA ILE A 151 -11.55 -2.85 -0.19
C ILE A 151 -10.36 -3.77 0.05
N HIS A 152 -9.54 -3.46 1.04
CA HIS A 152 -8.47 -4.33 1.48
C HIS A 152 -9.05 -5.51 2.25
N MET A 153 -8.92 -6.69 1.69
CA MET A 153 -9.53 -7.92 2.21
C MET A 153 -8.76 -8.52 3.39
N TRP A 154 -7.56 -7.97 3.67
CA TRP A 154 -6.71 -8.44 4.77
C TRP A 154 -6.57 -9.96 4.78
N GLY A 155 -6.07 -10.52 3.70
CA GLY A 155 -6.04 -11.95 3.42
C GLY A 155 -5.49 -12.82 4.55
N HIS A 156 -4.59 -12.28 5.40
CA HIS A 156 -4.09 -12.95 6.60
C HIS A 156 -5.19 -13.22 7.64
N ARG A 157 -6.22 -12.37 7.74
CA ARG A 157 -7.36 -12.56 8.66
C ARG A 157 -8.29 -13.67 8.18
N LYS A 158 -8.48 -13.75 6.86
CA LYS A 158 -9.34 -14.76 6.22
C LYS A 158 -8.79 -16.18 6.41
N THR A 159 -7.48 -16.33 6.43
CA THR A 159 -6.82 -17.65 6.52
C THR A 159 -6.42 -18.05 7.94
N GLY A 160 -6.57 -17.16 8.92
CA GLY A 160 -6.07 -17.36 10.29
C GLY A 160 -4.54 -17.49 10.37
N ARG A 161 -3.82 -17.17 9.28
CA ARG A 161 -2.36 -17.29 9.17
C ARG A 161 -1.71 -15.91 9.19
N THR A 162 -0.79 -15.72 10.11
CA THR A 162 0.00 -14.49 10.22
C THR A 162 1.12 -14.38 9.18
N ASN A 163 1.38 -15.46 8.40
CA ASN A 163 2.44 -15.53 7.41
C ASN A 163 1.94 -16.09 6.06
N TYR A 164 1.86 -15.26 5.04
CA TYR A 164 1.59 -15.66 3.64
C TYR A 164 2.58 -16.71 3.08
N VAL A 165 3.77 -16.80 3.66
CA VAL A 165 4.83 -17.72 3.23
C VAL A 165 4.43 -19.19 3.41
N GLU A 166 3.64 -19.53 4.43
CA GLU A 166 3.20 -20.90 4.66
C GLU A 166 2.17 -21.39 3.66
N THR A 167 1.38 -20.50 3.06
CA THR A 167 0.32 -20.88 2.11
C THR A 167 0.89 -21.19 0.72
N ALA A 168 1.92 -20.45 0.28
CA ALA A 168 2.53 -20.66 -1.03
C ALA A 168 3.34 -21.97 -1.11
N THR A 169 3.93 -22.41 -0.01
CA THR A 169 4.73 -23.63 0.03
C THR A 169 3.91 -24.92 0.11
N GLN A 170 2.66 -24.89 0.57
CA GLN A 170 1.79 -26.07 0.60
C GLN A 170 1.10 -26.37 -0.73
N GLY A 171 0.98 -25.38 -1.63
CA GLY A 171 0.41 -25.54 -2.98
C GLY A 171 1.34 -26.20 -4.00
N VAL A 172 2.64 -26.32 -3.71
CA VAL A 172 3.66 -26.87 -4.63
C VAL A 172 3.96 -28.36 -4.37
N ARG A 173 3.31 -28.96 -3.38
CA ARG A 173 3.46 -30.42 -3.12
C ARG A 173 2.19 -31.18 -3.55
N ARG A 174 1.90 -31.15 -4.86
CA ARG A 174 1.10 -32.19 -5.53
C ARG A 174 1.58 -32.35 -6.96
#